data_4c8e6d0875b8d1086908ef93feea7cce
#
_entry.id   4c8e6d0875b8d1086908ef93feea7cce
#
_cell.length_a   1.000
_cell.length_b   1.000
_cell.length_c   1.000
_cell.angle_alpha   90.00
_cell.angle_beta   90.00
_cell.angle_gamma   90.00
#
_symmetry.space_group_name_H-M   'P 1'
#
loop_
_entity.id
_entity.type
_entity.pdbx_description
1 polymer ?
#
loop_
_entity_poly.entity_id
_entity_poly.type
_entity_poly.pdbx_seq_one_letter_code
_entity_poly.pdbx_strand_id
1 'polypeptide(L)'
;MRYPMIFIAAGLFCLLIGEGFGMWISQAPERFPLHPAHAHLNLAGWVTLALYGLIHRAYPDLATAKLAPVQCLFAIIGPLVMSPGIFIAINSGERDLLLVILGSLGVIIGTVLFVVMFAGKVALARSKA
;
A
#
# COMPACT_ATOMS: atom_id res chain seq x y z
N MET A 1 19.96 5.24 -0.91
CA MET A 1 18.96 4.16 -0.83
C MET A 1 17.87 4.45 0.22
N ARG A 2 17.11 5.53 0.05
CA ARG A 2 16.06 5.92 1.02
C ARG A 2 14.75 5.12 0.83
N TYR A 3 14.26 5.01 -0.40
CA TYR A 3 12.94 4.44 -0.68
C TYR A 3 12.74 2.98 -0.23
N PRO A 4 13.69 2.03 -0.44
CA PRO A 4 13.53 0.68 0.08
C PRO A 4 13.24 0.62 1.58
N MET A 5 13.97 1.41 2.36
CA MET A 5 13.78 1.46 3.82
C MET A 5 12.48 2.15 4.22
N ILE A 6 12.09 3.21 3.50
CA ILE A 6 10.82 3.92 3.74
C ILE A 6 9.64 2.98 3.51
N PHE A 7 9.64 2.22 2.40
CA PHE A 7 8.61 1.25 2.10
C PHE A 7 8.50 0.16 3.19
N ILE A 8 9.63 -0.43 3.58
CA ILE A 8 9.64 -1.48 4.60
C ILE A 8 9.17 -0.93 5.96
N ALA A 9 9.64 0.26 6.36
CA ALA A 9 9.24 0.88 7.62
C ALA A 9 7.74 1.21 7.63
N ALA A 10 7.20 1.78 6.55
CA ALA A 10 5.77 2.05 6.41
C ALA A 10 4.95 0.76 6.41
N GLY A 11 5.45 -0.29 5.75
CA GLY A 11 4.83 -1.61 5.76
C GLY A 11 4.78 -2.20 7.17
N LEU A 12 5.88 -2.19 7.91
CA LEU A 12 5.92 -2.67 9.31
C LEU A 12 4.96 -1.89 10.22
N PHE A 13 4.84 -0.58 10.00
CA PHE A 13 3.85 0.24 10.71
C PHE A 13 2.42 -0.23 10.41
N CYS A 14 2.09 -0.47 9.13
CA CYS A 14 0.79 -1.03 8.74
C CYS A 14 0.55 -2.42 9.34
N LEU A 15 1.58 -3.27 9.40
CA LEU A 15 1.49 -4.60 9.99
C LEU A 15 1.11 -4.54 11.47
N LEU A 16 1.84 -3.74 12.26
CA LEU A 16 1.58 -3.60 13.71
C LEU A 16 0.16 -3.12 13.98
N ILE A 17 -0.31 -2.10 13.24
CA ILE A 17 -1.69 -1.62 13.35
C ILE A 17 -2.66 -2.71 12.91
N GLY A 18 -2.37 -3.37 11.79
CA GLY A 18 -3.21 -4.42 11.24
C GLY A 18 -3.38 -5.60 12.20
N GLU A 19 -2.31 -6.09 12.81
CA GLU A 19 -2.36 -7.18 13.80
C GLU A 19 -3.19 -6.79 15.02
N GLY A 20 -2.94 -5.59 15.59
CA GLY A 20 -3.71 -5.09 16.72
C GLY A 20 -5.21 -4.93 16.38
N PHE A 21 -5.51 -4.42 15.18
CA PHE A 21 -6.87 -4.26 14.69
C PHE A 21 -7.56 -5.62 14.46
N GLY A 22 -6.86 -6.59 13.87
CA GLY A 22 -7.37 -7.94 13.69
C GLY A 22 -7.69 -8.63 15.02
N MET A 23 -6.79 -8.49 16.01
CA MET A 23 -7.01 -9.00 17.36
C MET A 23 -8.24 -8.35 18.02
N TRP A 24 -8.41 -7.04 17.86
CA TRP A 24 -9.58 -6.33 18.40
C TRP A 24 -10.89 -6.75 17.71
N ILE A 25 -10.88 -6.98 16.38
CA ILE A 25 -12.04 -7.50 15.65
C ILE A 25 -12.44 -8.87 16.16
N SER A 26 -11.48 -9.77 16.37
CA SER A 26 -11.72 -11.17 16.74
C SER A 26 -12.39 -11.36 18.11
N GLN A 27 -12.38 -10.33 18.96
CA GLN A 27 -12.95 -10.41 20.31
C GLN A 27 -14.48 -10.29 20.36
N ALA A 28 -15.13 -9.84 19.27
CA ALA A 28 -16.57 -9.60 19.28
C ALA A 28 -17.18 -9.80 17.88
N PRO A 29 -18.19 -10.72 17.73
CA PRO A 29 -18.78 -11.02 16.43
C PRO A 29 -19.38 -9.81 15.71
N GLU A 30 -19.88 -8.81 16.43
CA GLU A 30 -20.43 -7.57 15.88
C GLU A 30 -19.38 -6.71 15.14
N ARG A 31 -18.10 -6.99 15.33
CA ARG A 31 -16.98 -6.32 14.64
C ARG A 31 -16.54 -7.00 13.35
N PHE A 32 -17.04 -8.19 13.06
CA PHE A 32 -16.67 -8.96 11.86
C PHE A 32 -16.91 -8.22 10.54
N PRO A 33 -17.91 -7.36 10.38
CA PRO A 33 -18.03 -6.52 9.18
C PRO A 33 -16.81 -5.64 8.89
N LEU A 34 -15.93 -5.39 9.87
CA LEU A 34 -14.70 -4.59 9.72
C LEU A 34 -13.50 -5.37 9.13
N HIS A 35 -13.64 -6.68 8.88
CA HIS A 35 -12.57 -7.48 8.26
C HIS A 35 -12.01 -6.89 6.96
N PRO A 36 -12.82 -6.29 6.05
CA PRO A 36 -12.25 -5.65 4.85
C PRO A 36 -11.25 -4.55 5.15
N ALA A 37 -11.49 -3.70 6.16
CA ALA A 37 -10.55 -2.65 6.55
C ALA A 37 -9.22 -3.23 7.05
N HIS A 38 -9.27 -4.28 7.89
CA HIS A 38 -8.11 -5.03 8.35
C HIS A 38 -7.34 -5.67 7.19
N ALA A 39 -8.06 -6.36 6.28
CA ALA A 39 -7.44 -7.05 5.15
C ALA A 39 -6.72 -6.09 4.21
N HIS A 40 -7.33 -4.94 3.87
CA HIS A 40 -6.69 -3.95 3.01
C HIS A 40 -5.46 -3.31 3.65
N LEU A 41 -5.48 -3.06 4.96
CA LEU A 41 -4.31 -2.54 5.67
C LEU A 41 -3.14 -3.53 5.62
N ASN A 42 -3.40 -4.82 5.78
CA ASN A 42 -2.35 -5.84 5.73
C ASN A 42 -1.89 -6.13 4.29
N LEU A 43 -2.79 -6.25 3.32
CA LEU A 43 -2.41 -6.60 1.94
C LEU A 43 -1.82 -5.40 1.19
N ALA A 44 -2.52 -4.28 1.14
CA ALA A 44 -2.05 -3.09 0.44
C ALA A 44 -1.03 -2.30 1.25
N GLY A 45 -1.18 -2.25 2.57
CA GLY A 45 -0.27 -1.56 3.47
C GLY A 45 0.99 -2.37 3.78
N TRP A 46 0.89 -3.57 4.36
CA TRP A 46 2.07 -4.33 4.75
C TRP A 46 2.70 -5.08 3.57
N VAL A 47 1.99 -6.05 2.99
CA VAL A 47 2.57 -6.98 2.00
C VAL A 47 3.06 -6.23 0.77
N THR A 48 2.23 -5.35 0.22
CA THR A 48 2.58 -4.60 -1.00
C THR A 48 3.75 -3.65 -0.76
N LEU A 49 3.77 -2.91 0.35
CA LEU A 49 4.87 -2.00 0.65
C LEU A 49 6.18 -2.76 0.92
N ALA A 50 6.13 -3.89 1.64
CA ALA A 50 7.31 -4.72 1.86
C ALA A 50 7.88 -5.23 0.53
N LEU A 51 7.02 -5.71 -0.39
CA LEU A 51 7.43 -6.14 -1.72
C LEU A 51 8.04 -4.99 -2.53
N TYR A 52 7.43 -3.79 -2.54
CA TYR A 52 8.02 -2.63 -3.20
C TYR A 52 9.40 -2.32 -2.62
N GLY A 53 9.56 -2.33 -1.30
CA GLY A 53 10.84 -2.11 -0.65
C GLY A 53 11.91 -3.13 -1.07
N LEU A 54 11.57 -4.41 -1.08
CA LEU A 54 12.47 -5.49 -1.49
C LEU A 54 12.83 -5.40 -2.98
N ILE A 55 11.87 -5.11 -3.86
CA ILE A 55 12.10 -4.98 -5.29
C ILE A 55 12.97 -3.74 -5.59
N HIS A 56 12.71 -2.60 -4.97
CA HIS A 56 13.56 -1.41 -5.09
C HIS A 56 14.99 -1.67 -4.58
N ARG A 57 15.16 -2.55 -3.60
CA ARG A 57 16.48 -2.96 -3.12
C ARG A 57 17.18 -3.91 -4.09
N ALA A 58 16.43 -4.85 -4.68
CA ALA A 58 16.95 -5.80 -5.67
C ALA A 58 17.31 -5.12 -7.01
N TYR A 59 16.59 -4.04 -7.36
CA TYR A 59 16.78 -3.25 -8.56
C TYR A 59 17.04 -1.77 -8.21
N PRO A 60 18.27 -1.39 -7.82
CA PRO A 60 18.57 -0.05 -7.33
C PRO A 60 18.23 1.10 -8.27
N ASP A 61 18.21 0.83 -9.59
CA ASP A 61 17.81 1.83 -10.59
C ASP A 61 16.35 2.26 -10.45
N LEU A 62 15.48 1.40 -9.90
CA LEU A 62 14.10 1.78 -9.59
C LEU A 62 14.07 2.82 -8.47
N ALA A 63 14.93 2.67 -7.45
CA ALA A 63 15.01 3.60 -6.33
C ALA A 63 15.60 4.97 -6.74
N THR A 64 16.30 5.07 -7.86
CA THR A 64 16.85 6.31 -8.39
C THR A 64 16.02 6.90 -9.54
N ALA A 65 14.95 6.21 -9.96
CA ALA A 65 14.06 6.68 -11.01
C ALA A 65 13.36 8.00 -10.60
N LYS A 66 13.12 8.89 -11.57
CA LYS A 66 12.45 10.18 -11.33
C LYS A 66 11.05 10.04 -10.73
N LEU A 67 10.36 8.94 -11.01
CA LEU A 67 9.02 8.63 -10.52
C LEU A 67 9.02 7.97 -9.12
N ALA A 68 10.16 7.50 -8.62
CA ALA A 68 10.25 6.80 -7.34
C ALA A 68 9.68 7.59 -6.14
N PRO A 69 9.92 8.91 -5.98
CA PRO A 69 9.32 9.67 -4.88
C PRO A 69 7.79 9.75 -4.97
N VAL A 70 7.24 9.94 -6.17
CA VAL A 70 5.80 10.03 -6.40
C VAL A 70 5.14 8.66 -6.18
N GLN A 71 5.74 7.59 -6.68
CA GLN A 71 5.30 6.22 -6.45
C GLN A 71 5.31 5.88 -4.96
N CYS A 72 6.37 6.25 -4.23
CA CYS A 72 6.49 6.03 -2.79
C CYS A 72 5.37 6.76 -2.03
N LEU A 73 5.10 8.02 -2.37
CA LEU A 73 4.06 8.82 -1.74
C LEU A 73 2.68 8.16 -1.87
N PHE A 74 2.27 7.86 -3.11
CA PHE A 74 0.95 7.29 -3.38
C PHE A 74 0.80 5.87 -2.83
N ALA A 75 1.84 5.05 -2.94
CA ALA A 75 1.83 3.68 -2.42
C ALA A 75 1.66 3.63 -0.90
N ILE A 76 2.20 4.61 -0.15
CA ILE A 76 2.10 4.67 1.30
C ILE A 76 0.78 5.32 1.74
N ILE A 77 0.44 6.49 1.17
CA ILE A 77 -0.77 7.22 1.58
C ILE A 77 -2.04 6.46 1.18
N GLY A 78 -2.03 5.79 0.02
CA GLY A 78 -3.19 5.05 -0.47
C GLY A 78 -3.81 4.10 0.57
N PRO A 79 -3.10 3.08 1.04
CA PRO A 79 -3.65 2.13 2.02
C PRO A 79 -3.93 2.77 3.39
N LEU A 80 -3.14 3.78 3.80
CA LEU A 80 -3.35 4.50 5.07
C LEU A 80 -4.62 5.37 5.06
N VAL A 81 -5.11 5.79 3.90
CA VAL A 81 -6.37 6.50 3.74
C VAL A 81 -7.52 5.53 3.46
N MET A 82 -7.30 4.53 2.63
CA MET A 82 -8.31 3.56 2.22
C MET A 82 -8.84 2.73 3.39
N SER A 83 -7.95 2.18 4.22
CA SER A 83 -8.36 1.29 5.31
C SER A 83 -9.19 2.00 6.39
N PRO A 84 -8.81 3.18 6.91
CA PRO A 84 -9.70 3.97 7.77
C PRO A 84 -10.98 4.41 7.05
N GLY A 85 -10.92 4.70 5.76
CA GLY A 85 -12.10 5.02 4.95
C GLY A 85 -13.11 3.87 4.94
N ILE A 86 -12.67 2.63 4.73
CA ILE A 86 -13.51 1.43 4.80
C ILE A 86 -14.12 1.28 6.19
N PHE A 87 -13.32 1.47 7.25
CA PHE A 87 -13.81 1.44 8.63
C PHE A 87 -14.94 2.45 8.87
N ILE A 88 -14.75 3.69 8.44
CA ILE A 88 -15.74 4.78 8.58
C ILE A 88 -16.98 4.44 7.75
N ALA A 89 -16.82 4.03 6.49
CA ALA A 89 -17.93 3.70 5.60
C ALA A 89 -18.84 2.60 6.19
N ILE A 90 -18.26 1.53 6.72
CA ILE A 90 -19.02 0.44 7.35
C ILE A 90 -19.79 0.95 8.56
N ASN A 91 -19.18 1.76 9.43
CA ASN A 91 -19.82 2.27 10.64
C ASN A 91 -20.87 3.37 10.36
N SER A 92 -20.77 4.09 9.22
CA SER A 92 -21.73 5.11 8.80
C SER A 92 -22.86 4.57 7.94
N GLY A 93 -22.93 3.25 7.72
CA GLY A 93 -23.88 2.62 6.81
C GLY A 93 -23.59 2.92 5.34
N GLU A 94 -22.31 2.93 4.97
CA GLU A 94 -21.79 3.14 3.60
C GLU A 94 -22.12 4.51 2.99
N ARG A 95 -22.45 5.50 3.81
CA ARG A 95 -22.80 6.85 3.33
C ARG A 95 -21.60 7.70 2.97
N ASP A 96 -20.41 7.43 3.54
CA ASP A 96 -19.19 8.20 3.31
C ASP A 96 -18.12 7.32 2.66
N LEU A 97 -18.08 7.33 1.33
CA LEU A 97 -17.12 6.58 0.52
C LEU A 97 -15.92 7.43 0.06
N LEU A 98 -15.88 8.72 0.37
CA LEU A 98 -14.85 9.61 -0.16
C LEU A 98 -13.43 9.13 0.16
N LEU A 99 -13.16 8.76 1.42
CA LEU A 99 -11.84 8.28 1.83
C LEU A 99 -11.50 6.93 1.18
N VAL A 100 -12.49 6.06 1.00
CA VAL A 100 -12.31 4.77 0.29
C VAL A 100 -11.86 5.04 -1.14
N ILE A 101 -12.55 5.95 -1.85
CA ILE A 101 -12.26 6.29 -3.25
C ILE A 101 -10.87 6.92 -3.35
N LEU A 102 -10.57 7.94 -2.54
CA LEU A 102 -9.27 8.63 -2.57
C LEU A 102 -8.12 7.69 -2.23
N GLY A 103 -8.28 6.85 -1.21
CA GLY A 103 -7.27 5.86 -0.83
C GLY A 103 -7.06 4.81 -1.91
N SER A 104 -8.14 4.29 -2.52
CA SER A 104 -8.08 3.34 -3.63
C SER A 104 -7.37 3.92 -4.86
N LEU A 105 -7.67 5.18 -5.22
CA LEU A 105 -6.95 5.89 -6.27
C LEU A 105 -5.47 6.01 -5.95
N GLY A 106 -5.11 6.31 -4.71
CA GLY A 106 -3.71 6.35 -4.27
C GLY A 106 -3.01 5.00 -4.47
N VAL A 107 -3.64 3.89 -4.07
CA VAL A 107 -3.10 2.53 -4.28
C VAL A 107 -2.92 2.24 -5.76
N ILE A 108 -3.91 2.55 -6.60
CA ILE A 108 -3.85 2.33 -8.05
C ILE A 108 -2.73 3.15 -8.68
N ILE A 109 -2.64 4.44 -8.38
CA ILE A 109 -1.59 5.33 -8.90
C ILE A 109 -0.21 4.80 -8.50
N GLY A 110 0.00 4.46 -7.22
CA GLY A 110 1.26 3.89 -6.73
C GLY A 110 1.65 2.62 -7.47
N THR A 111 0.68 1.74 -7.73
CA THR A 111 0.88 0.48 -8.48
C THR A 111 1.19 0.74 -9.94
N VAL A 112 0.44 1.60 -10.61
CA VAL A 112 0.67 1.94 -12.03
C VAL A 112 2.07 2.55 -12.22
N LEU A 113 2.46 3.48 -11.36
CA LEU A 113 3.80 4.07 -11.41
C LEU A 113 4.90 3.01 -11.21
N PHE A 114 4.71 2.07 -10.28
CA PHE A 114 5.63 0.96 -10.09
C PHE A 114 5.74 0.09 -11.34
N VAL A 115 4.61 -0.32 -11.94
CA VAL A 115 4.58 -1.13 -13.17
C VAL A 115 5.28 -0.41 -14.31
N VAL A 116 5.03 0.88 -14.51
CA VAL A 116 5.68 1.68 -15.56
C VAL A 116 7.20 1.71 -15.38
N MET A 117 7.67 1.96 -14.15
CA MET A 117 9.11 1.99 -13.85
C MET A 117 9.74 0.60 -14.06
N PHE A 118 9.09 -0.46 -13.61
CA PHE A 118 9.60 -1.83 -13.72
C PHE A 118 9.62 -2.29 -15.20
N ALA A 119 8.56 -2.04 -15.96
CA ALA A 119 8.49 -2.37 -17.38
C ALA A 119 9.57 -1.63 -18.20
N GLY A 120 9.81 -0.35 -17.90
CA GLY A 120 10.90 0.42 -18.50
C GLY A 120 12.27 -0.20 -18.22
N LYS A 121 12.49 -0.71 -17.00
CA LYS A 121 13.73 -1.41 -16.65
C LYS A 121 13.91 -2.71 -17.43
N VAL A 122 12.85 -3.52 -17.57
CA VAL A 122 12.89 -4.78 -18.33
C VAL A 122 13.16 -4.51 -19.81
N ALA A 123 12.52 -3.50 -20.40
CA ALA A 123 12.75 -3.13 -21.79
C ALA A 123 14.21 -2.72 -22.06
N LEU A 124 14.80 -1.90 -21.17
CA LEU A 124 16.20 -1.49 -21.26
C LEU A 124 17.19 -2.66 -21.12
N ALA A 125 16.88 -3.64 -20.26
CA ALA A 125 17.71 -4.82 -20.10
C ALA A 125 17.74 -5.68 -21.39
N ARG A 126 16.58 -5.83 -22.05
CA ARG A 126 16.47 -6.58 -23.32
C ARG A 126 17.20 -5.92 -24.49
N SER A 127 17.26 -4.59 -24.54
CA SER A 127 17.95 -3.86 -25.64
C SER A 127 19.47 -3.93 -25.56
N LYS A 128 20.02 -4.40 -24.42
CA LYS A 128 21.49 -4.53 -24.18
C LYS A 128 21.97 -5.99 -24.29
N ALA A 129 21.06 -6.94 -24.41
CA ALA A 129 21.37 -8.36 -24.60
C ALA A 129 21.36 -8.74 -26.06
#